data_4672fff25f4822c0607b1193ca9db610
#
_entry.id   4672fff25f4822c0607b1193ca9db610
#
_cell.length_a   1.000
_cell.length_b   1.000
_cell.length_c   1.000
_cell.angle_alpha   90.00
_cell.angle_beta   90.00
_cell.angle_gamma   90.00
#
_symmetry.space_group_name_H-M   'P 1'
#
loop_
_entity.id
_entity.type
_entity.pdbx_description
1 polymer ?
#
loop_
_entity_poly.entity_id
_entity_poly.type
_entity_poly.pdbx_seq_one_letter_code
_entity_poly.pdbx_strand_id
1 'polypeptide(L)'
;LYMDIDSEIVGKNFLYMLTEDTYAGWLKEAFDALSADEQAYFQPTIDAMASEASDLGLGENGKYALAWIKLWVESYNAQTDDGPICNTLVDASAKDQFGLLVYSKLRSVEESSSVSVNNVKVAAYEDGYQGIGGYGYCHYLFVTDNSPLPWTACAFIAYMTCTEDGFSAWGKDMGGYSSNPTVAESLMAHTRSTGLK
;
A
#
# COMPACT_ATOMS: atom_id res chain seq x y z
N LEU A 1 8.63 2.27 -10.54
CA LEU A 1 7.80 1.70 -9.48
C LEU A 1 8.29 0.32 -9.09
N TYR A 2 8.56 0.11 -7.82
CA TYR A 2 8.96 -1.17 -7.25
C TYR A 2 7.75 -1.89 -6.68
N MET A 3 7.59 -3.17 -6.97
CA MET A 3 6.43 -3.94 -6.53
C MET A 3 6.70 -5.45 -6.61
N ASP A 4 6.11 -6.22 -5.70
CA ASP A 4 6.00 -7.67 -5.80
C ASP A 4 4.55 -8.03 -6.14
N ILE A 5 4.35 -8.77 -7.23
CA ILE A 5 3.03 -9.25 -7.66
C ILE A 5 2.88 -10.76 -7.54
N ASP A 6 3.94 -11.48 -7.24
CA ASP A 6 3.90 -12.94 -7.20
C ASP A 6 3.50 -13.48 -5.83
N SER A 7 4.16 -13.02 -4.78
CA SER A 7 3.96 -13.53 -3.43
C SER A 7 3.16 -12.57 -2.53
N GLU A 8 3.30 -11.26 -2.74
CA GLU A 8 2.63 -10.27 -1.90
C GLU A 8 1.22 -9.93 -2.40
N ILE A 9 0.25 -10.13 -1.53
CA ILE A 9 -1.16 -9.82 -1.80
C ILE A 9 -1.40 -8.32 -2.04
N VAL A 10 -0.53 -7.47 -1.46
CA VAL A 10 -0.56 -6.01 -1.60
C VAL A 10 -0.50 -5.61 -3.08
N GLY A 11 0.46 -6.15 -3.83
CA GLY A 11 0.63 -5.87 -5.24
C GLY A 11 -0.58 -6.25 -6.07
N LYS A 12 -1.07 -7.47 -5.90
CA LYS A 12 -2.25 -7.98 -6.62
C LYS A 12 -3.50 -7.16 -6.33
N ASN A 13 -3.79 -6.90 -5.07
CA ASN A 13 -4.96 -6.13 -4.67
C ASN A 13 -4.89 -4.68 -5.16
N PHE A 14 -3.69 -4.08 -5.20
CA PHE A 14 -3.53 -2.76 -5.78
C PHE A 14 -3.92 -2.75 -7.27
N LEU A 15 -3.49 -3.73 -8.06
CA LEU A 15 -3.87 -3.83 -9.47
C LEU A 15 -5.38 -4.04 -9.65
N TYR A 16 -6.00 -4.92 -8.86
CA TYR A 16 -7.45 -5.10 -8.89
C TYR A 16 -8.20 -3.82 -8.51
N MET A 17 -7.72 -3.12 -7.51
CA MET A 17 -8.32 -1.86 -7.06
C MET A 17 -8.30 -0.80 -8.16
N LEU A 18 -7.24 -0.73 -8.97
CA LEU A 18 -7.15 0.22 -10.09
C LEU A 18 -8.23 0.01 -11.14
N THR A 19 -8.75 -1.22 -11.30
CA THR A 19 -9.81 -1.53 -12.28
C THR A 19 -11.22 -1.25 -11.76
N GLU A 20 -11.37 -0.91 -10.49
CA GLU A 20 -12.63 -0.49 -9.91
C GLU A 20 -12.97 0.92 -10.42
N ASP A 21 -14.25 1.18 -10.66
CA ASP A 21 -14.71 2.33 -11.47
C ASP A 21 -14.29 3.69 -10.89
N THR A 22 -14.31 3.81 -9.57
CA THR A 22 -13.89 5.04 -8.87
C THR A 22 -12.40 5.33 -9.12
N TYR A 23 -11.55 4.32 -8.94
CA TYR A 23 -10.09 4.49 -9.10
C TYR A 23 -9.68 4.61 -10.57
N ALA A 24 -10.36 3.90 -11.46
CA ALA A 24 -10.19 4.08 -12.89
C ALA A 24 -10.59 5.51 -13.32
N GLY A 25 -11.61 6.10 -12.68
CA GLY A 25 -11.99 7.50 -12.83
C GLY A 25 -10.87 8.45 -12.44
N TRP A 26 -10.20 8.22 -11.31
CA TRP A 26 -9.06 9.04 -10.90
C TRP A 26 -7.87 8.93 -11.85
N LEU A 27 -7.64 7.77 -12.45
CA LEU A 27 -6.61 7.63 -13.50
C LEU A 27 -6.97 8.42 -14.75
N LYS A 28 -8.27 8.49 -15.11
CA LYS A 28 -8.74 9.37 -16.17
C LYS A 28 -8.51 10.85 -15.83
N GLU A 29 -8.87 11.27 -14.62
CA GLU A 29 -8.64 12.65 -14.15
C GLU A 29 -7.13 13.01 -14.20
N ALA A 30 -6.27 12.09 -13.78
CA ALA A 30 -4.82 12.26 -13.88
C ALA A 30 -4.37 12.41 -15.33
N PHE A 31 -4.90 11.59 -16.25
CA PHE A 31 -4.63 11.72 -17.69
C PHE A 31 -5.12 13.08 -18.24
N ASP A 32 -6.32 13.51 -17.88
CA ASP A 32 -6.89 14.79 -18.33
C ASP A 32 -6.08 16.00 -17.83
N ALA A 33 -5.35 15.86 -16.73
CA ALA A 33 -4.47 16.88 -16.18
C ALA A 33 -3.07 16.98 -16.86
N LEU A 34 -2.72 16.02 -17.70
CA LEU A 34 -1.46 16.03 -18.45
C LEU A 34 -1.46 17.11 -19.53
N SER A 35 -0.27 17.51 -19.96
CA SER A 35 -0.10 18.38 -21.13
C SER A 35 -0.60 17.71 -22.43
N ALA A 36 -0.93 18.50 -23.44
CA ALA A 36 -1.42 17.96 -24.71
C ALA A 36 -0.43 16.98 -25.37
N ASP A 37 0.86 17.21 -25.23
CA ASP A 37 1.89 16.31 -25.79
C ASP A 37 1.94 14.99 -25.03
N GLU A 38 1.81 15.00 -23.71
CA GLU A 38 1.74 13.80 -22.88
C GLU A 38 0.45 13.02 -23.13
N GLN A 39 -0.68 13.70 -23.24
CA GLN A 39 -1.95 13.05 -23.62
C GLN A 39 -1.83 12.37 -25.00
N ALA A 40 -1.26 13.06 -25.97
CA ALA A 40 -1.04 12.49 -27.31
C ALA A 40 -0.11 11.27 -27.28
N TYR A 41 0.85 11.24 -26.36
CA TYR A 41 1.75 10.11 -26.17
C TYR A 41 1.03 8.87 -25.59
N PHE A 42 0.17 9.06 -24.59
CA PHE A 42 -0.52 7.95 -23.91
C PHE A 42 -1.82 7.51 -24.60
N GLN A 43 -2.48 8.39 -25.34
CA GLN A 43 -3.78 8.14 -25.96
C GLN A 43 -3.84 6.84 -26.79
N PRO A 44 -2.83 6.50 -27.63
CA PRO A 44 -2.88 5.25 -28.40
C PRO A 44 -2.93 4.00 -27.53
N THR A 45 -2.27 4.00 -26.37
CA THR A 45 -2.31 2.87 -25.44
C THR A 45 -3.70 2.77 -24.79
N ILE A 46 -4.29 3.90 -24.40
CA ILE A 46 -5.64 3.94 -23.82
C ILE A 46 -6.68 3.44 -24.82
N ASP A 47 -6.60 3.87 -26.07
CA ASP A 47 -7.53 3.45 -27.13
C ASP A 47 -7.41 1.94 -27.41
N ALA A 48 -6.20 1.41 -27.41
CA ALA A 48 -5.94 -0.02 -27.59
C ALA A 48 -6.54 -0.89 -26.48
N MET A 49 -6.74 -0.35 -25.27
CA MET A 49 -7.32 -1.08 -24.13
C MET A 49 -8.85 -1.02 -24.07
N ALA A 50 -9.51 -0.27 -24.96
CA ALA A 50 -10.95 -0.07 -24.88
C ALA A 50 -11.76 -1.36 -25.10
N SER A 51 -11.37 -2.20 -26.05
CA SER A 51 -12.04 -3.48 -26.32
C SER A 51 -11.85 -4.45 -25.15
N GLU A 52 -10.63 -4.58 -24.63
CA GLU A 52 -10.32 -5.47 -23.51
C GLU A 52 -11.05 -5.05 -22.24
N ALA A 53 -11.12 -3.75 -21.95
CA ALA A 53 -11.88 -3.23 -20.81
C ALA A 53 -13.37 -3.60 -20.92
N SER A 54 -13.95 -3.50 -22.12
CA SER A 54 -15.34 -3.90 -22.38
C SER A 54 -15.54 -5.41 -22.22
N ASP A 55 -14.63 -6.23 -22.75
CA ASP A 55 -14.69 -7.68 -22.68
C ASP A 55 -14.57 -8.21 -21.23
N LEU A 56 -13.83 -7.49 -20.40
CA LEU A 56 -13.70 -7.76 -18.97
C LEU A 56 -14.86 -7.20 -18.14
N GLY A 57 -15.81 -6.48 -18.74
CA GLY A 57 -16.95 -5.89 -18.06
C GLY A 57 -16.58 -4.72 -17.15
N LEU A 58 -15.45 -4.07 -17.41
CA LEU A 58 -15.04 -2.87 -16.66
C LEU A 58 -15.88 -1.67 -17.08
N GLY A 59 -16.06 -0.71 -16.16
CA GLY A 59 -16.77 0.53 -16.43
C GLY A 59 -16.11 1.39 -17.52
N GLU A 60 -16.74 2.52 -17.86
CA GLU A 60 -16.32 3.42 -18.93
C GLU A 60 -14.84 3.84 -18.85
N ASN A 61 -14.35 3.97 -17.59
CA ASN A 61 -12.97 4.38 -17.31
C ASN A 61 -11.97 3.22 -17.27
N GLY A 62 -12.42 1.97 -17.38
CA GLY A 62 -11.57 0.77 -17.28
C GLY A 62 -10.38 0.75 -18.23
N LYS A 63 -10.52 1.36 -19.42
CA LYS A 63 -9.42 1.50 -20.38
C LYS A 63 -8.22 2.28 -19.85
N TYR A 64 -8.44 3.27 -18.97
CA TYR A 64 -7.35 4.03 -18.35
C TYR A 64 -6.60 3.18 -17.32
N ALA A 65 -7.32 2.37 -16.56
CA ALA A 65 -6.72 1.42 -15.64
C ALA A 65 -5.86 0.38 -16.35
N LEU A 66 -6.41 -0.25 -17.41
CA LEU A 66 -5.67 -1.25 -18.19
C LEU A 66 -4.46 -0.64 -18.92
N ALA A 67 -4.58 0.58 -19.45
CA ALA A 67 -3.48 1.29 -20.06
C ALA A 67 -2.36 1.57 -19.04
N TRP A 68 -2.72 2.03 -17.83
CA TRP A 68 -1.77 2.25 -16.77
C TRP A 68 -1.07 0.95 -16.35
N ILE A 69 -1.82 -0.13 -16.13
CA ILE A 69 -1.27 -1.45 -15.78
C ILE A 69 -0.32 -1.94 -16.88
N LYS A 70 -0.70 -1.81 -18.15
CA LYS A 70 0.15 -2.20 -19.28
C LYS A 70 1.48 -1.46 -19.28
N LEU A 71 1.44 -0.14 -19.21
CA LEU A 71 2.64 0.69 -19.19
C LEU A 71 3.52 0.42 -17.95
N TRP A 72 2.88 0.17 -16.80
CA TRP A 72 3.58 -0.20 -15.60
C TRP A 72 4.27 -1.57 -15.74
N VAL A 73 3.60 -2.59 -16.27
CA VAL A 73 4.18 -3.92 -16.50
C VAL A 73 5.41 -3.86 -17.42
N GLU A 74 5.41 -2.97 -18.41
CA GLU A 74 6.52 -2.78 -19.32
C GLU A 74 7.79 -2.16 -18.67
N SER A 75 7.61 -1.49 -17.55
CA SER A 75 8.68 -0.68 -16.92
C SER A 75 8.86 -0.87 -15.42
N TYR A 76 8.11 -1.77 -14.78
CA TYR A 76 8.24 -1.94 -13.33
C TYR A 76 9.51 -2.70 -12.94
N ASN A 77 10.00 -2.43 -11.74
CA ASN A 77 11.11 -3.13 -11.15
C ASN A 77 10.57 -4.24 -10.24
N ALA A 78 10.63 -5.48 -10.72
CA ALA A 78 10.17 -6.64 -9.98
C ALA A 78 11.01 -6.87 -8.73
N GLN A 79 10.35 -7.08 -7.61
CA GLN A 79 10.97 -7.43 -6.34
C GLN A 79 10.36 -8.72 -5.81
N THR A 80 11.08 -9.38 -4.95
CA THR A 80 10.69 -10.69 -4.39
C THR A 80 9.97 -10.58 -3.05
N ASP A 81 10.01 -9.40 -2.42
CA ASP A 81 9.40 -9.12 -1.11
C ASP A 81 9.38 -7.60 -0.87
N ASP A 82 8.56 -7.16 0.04
CA ASP A 82 8.49 -5.78 0.55
C ASP A 82 9.80 -5.31 1.20
N GLY A 83 10.59 -6.20 1.78
CA GLY A 83 11.85 -5.86 2.41
C GLY A 83 12.85 -5.20 1.45
N PRO A 84 13.17 -5.81 0.30
CA PRO A 84 14.01 -5.19 -0.73
C PRO A 84 13.47 -3.86 -1.23
N ILE A 85 12.15 -3.72 -1.39
CA ILE A 85 11.51 -2.46 -1.79
C ILE A 85 11.77 -1.38 -0.72
N CYS A 86 11.51 -1.70 0.54
CA CYS A 86 11.74 -0.82 1.68
C CYS A 86 13.20 -0.36 1.73
N ASN A 87 14.15 -1.31 1.69
CA ASN A 87 15.59 -1.02 1.74
C ASN A 87 16.05 -0.10 0.62
N THR A 88 15.48 -0.22 -0.57
CA THR A 88 15.78 0.67 -1.68
C THR A 88 15.27 2.09 -1.42
N LEU A 89 14.02 2.22 -0.98
CA LEU A 89 13.38 3.53 -0.84
C LEU A 89 13.92 4.35 0.34
N VAL A 90 14.37 3.70 1.42
CA VAL A 90 14.93 4.39 2.59
C VAL A 90 16.35 4.88 2.40
N ASP A 91 17.03 4.51 1.31
CA ASP A 91 18.36 5.00 0.97
C ASP A 91 18.28 6.41 0.37
N ALA A 92 19.10 7.34 0.85
CA ALA A 92 19.12 8.73 0.38
C ALA A 92 19.50 8.89 -1.10
N SER A 93 20.04 7.85 -1.73
CA SER A 93 20.34 7.82 -3.17
C SER A 93 19.13 7.50 -4.04
N ALA A 94 18.05 6.98 -3.46
CA ALA A 94 16.81 6.62 -4.16
C ALA A 94 15.98 7.86 -4.48
N LYS A 95 16.40 8.62 -5.48
CA LYS A 95 15.67 9.81 -5.95
C LYS A 95 14.65 9.42 -7.02
N ASP A 96 13.50 10.09 -6.98
CA ASP A 96 12.44 9.97 -7.99
C ASP A 96 11.94 8.51 -8.17
N GLN A 97 11.91 7.75 -7.08
CA GLN A 97 11.48 6.37 -7.07
C GLN A 97 10.20 6.18 -6.27
N PHE A 98 9.39 5.24 -6.70
CA PHE A 98 8.15 4.86 -6.05
C PHE A 98 8.17 3.37 -5.73
N GLY A 99 7.53 2.98 -4.64
CA GLY A 99 7.35 1.59 -4.28
C GLY A 99 6.02 1.35 -3.59
N LEU A 100 5.48 0.17 -3.78
CA LEU A 100 4.33 -0.33 -3.05
C LEU A 100 4.81 -1.41 -2.08
N LEU A 101 4.59 -1.20 -0.81
CA LEU A 101 5.01 -2.10 0.26
C LEU A 101 4.08 -1.99 1.46
N VAL A 102 4.10 -3.01 2.32
CA VAL A 102 3.39 -2.96 3.59
C VAL A 102 4.08 -1.96 4.52
N TYR A 103 3.34 -0.97 5.01
CA TYR A 103 3.87 0.13 5.82
C TYR A 103 4.67 -0.34 7.03
N SER A 104 4.29 -1.45 7.65
CA SER A 104 4.99 -2.02 8.81
C SER A 104 6.45 -2.44 8.55
N LYS A 105 6.87 -2.56 7.30
CA LYS A 105 8.28 -2.85 6.96
C LYS A 105 9.23 -1.74 7.39
N LEU A 106 8.75 -0.50 7.49
CA LEU A 106 9.56 0.63 7.95
C LEU A 106 10.12 0.48 9.37
N ARG A 107 9.46 -0.34 10.22
CA ARG A 107 9.94 -0.61 11.59
C ARG A 107 11.29 -1.32 11.64
N SER A 108 11.66 -2.06 10.61
CA SER A 108 12.89 -2.84 10.54
C SER A 108 14.05 -2.09 9.88
N VAL A 109 13.88 -0.82 9.58
CA VAL A 109 14.94 0.01 9.00
C VAL A 109 15.99 0.31 10.04
N GLU A 110 17.23 -0.06 9.74
CA GLU A 110 18.40 0.29 10.54
C GLU A 110 18.91 1.66 10.09
N GLU A 111 18.70 2.66 10.93
CA GLU A 111 19.10 4.05 10.66
C GLU A 111 20.62 4.20 10.53
N SER A 112 21.05 4.96 9.53
CA SER A 112 22.46 5.30 9.29
C SER A 112 22.57 6.71 8.69
N SER A 113 23.76 7.12 8.29
CA SER A 113 23.96 8.43 7.62
C SER A 113 23.29 8.53 6.25
N SER A 114 23.04 7.42 5.58
CA SER A 114 22.40 7.37 4.25
C SER A 114 21.04 6.67 4.24
N VAL A 115 20.72 5.89 5.26
CA VAL A 115 19.50 5.10 5.36
C VAL A 115 18.64 5.63 6.49
N SER A 116 17.43 6.06 6.17
CA SER A 116 16.49 6.57 7.17
C SER A 116 15.04 6.43 6.69
N VAL A 117 14.13 6.15 7.62
CA VAL A 117 12.68 6.23 7.33
C VAL A 117 12.26 7.64 6.91
N ASN A 118 13.01 8.67 7.30
CA ASN A 118 12.73 10.05 6.90
C ASN A 118 13.05 10.33 5.42
N ASN A 119 13.73 9.44 4.72
CA ASN A 119 13.97 9.55 3.28
C ASN A 119 12.74 9.14 2.45
N VAL A 120 11.76 8.50 3.09
CA VAL A 120 10.52 8.02 2.43
C VAL A 120 9.37 8.94 2.78
N LYS A 121 8.54 9.23 1.78
CA LYS A 121 7.25 9.90 1.96
C LYS A 121 6.12 8.95 1.56
N VAL A 122 5.06 8.96 2.33
CA VAL A 122 3.83 8.23 2.01
C VAL A 122 2.90 9.19 1.28
N ALA A 123 2.65 8.92 0.01
CA ALA A 123 1.91 9.83 -0.87
C ALA A 123 0.57 10.29 -0.26
N ALA A 124 -0.19 9.38 0.34
CA ALA A 124 -1.48 9.70 0.97
C ALA A 124 -1.40 10.70 2.15
N TYR A 125 -0.21 10.92 2.70
CA TYR A 125 -0.02 11.82 3.85
C TYR A 125 0.57 13.17 3.44
N GLU A 126 0.87 13.36 2.16
CA GLU A 126 1.38 14.63 1.64
C GLU A 126 0.22 15.60 1.37
N ASP A 127 0.43 16.86 1.70
CA ASP A 127 -0.57 17.91 1.48
C ASP A 127 -0.88 18.06 -0.02
N GLY A 128 -2.15 18.08 -0.36
CA GLY A 128 -2.61 18.21 -1.74
C GLY A 128 -2.55 16.94 -2.58
N TYR A 129 -2.16 15.79 -1.98
CA TYR A 129 -2.20 14.53 -2.70
C TYR A 129 -3.63 14.16 -3.10
N GLN A 130 -3.79 13.77 -4.35
CA GLN A 130 -5.05 13.26 -4.91
C GLN A 130 -4.79 11.89 -5.55
N GLY A 131 -5.66 10.94 -5.30
CA GLY A 131 -5.56 9.60 -5.86
C GLY A 131 -5.49 8.50 -4.81
N ILE A 132 -4.98 7.33 -5.22
CA ILE A 132 -4.96 6.13 -4.39
C ILE A 132 -3.81 6.20 -3.40
N GLY A 133 -4.13 6.31 -2.12
CA GLY A 133 -3.15 6.34 -1.02
C GLY A 133 -2.69 4.95 -0.53
N GLY A 134 -3.11 3.89 -1.19
CA GLY A 134 -2.95 2.53 -0.74
C GLY A 134 -4.27 1.92 -0.23
N TYR A 135 -4.20 0.81 0.46
CA TYR A 135 -5.37 0.18 1.07
C TYR A 135 -5.00 -0.44 2.42
N GLY A 136 -6.00 -0.56 3.30
CA GLY A 136 -5.87 -1.25 4.58
C GLY A 136 -6.46 -2.65 4.51
N TYR A 137 -5.84 -3.59 5.20
CA TYR A 137 -6.39 -4.92 5.41
C TYR A 137 -6.29 -5.31 6.88
N CYS A 138 -7.21 -6.19 7.30
CA CYS A 138 -7.29 -6.60 8.70
C CYS A 138 -6.50 -7.89 8.93
N HIS A 139 -5.74 -7.92 10.00
CA HIS A 139 -5.23 -9.15 10.57
C HIS A 139 -6.25 -9.71 11.57
N TYR A 140 -6.53 -10.99 11.47
CA TYR A 140 -7.47 -11.68 12.34
C TYR A 140 -6.73 -12.65 13.25
N LEU A 141 -7.06 -12.62 14.54
CA LEU A 141 -6.60 -13.58 15.52
C LEU A 141 -7.76 -14.52 15.87
N PHE A 142 -7.50 -15.82 15.85
CA PHE A 142 -8.50 -16.82 16.20
C PHE A 142 -7.86 -18.01 16.89
N VAL A 143 -8.64 -18.74 17.64
CA VAL A 143 -8.23 -19.99 18.30
C VAL A 143 -8.65 -21.15 17.43
N THR A 144 -7.73 -22.07 17.18
CA THR A 144 -8.04 -23.29 16.41
C THR A 144 -8.86 -24.28 17.27
N ASP A 145 -9.75 -25.04 16.63
CA ASP A 145 -10.64 -26.02 17.31
C ASP A 145 -9.87 -27.07 18.09
N ASN A 146 -8.67 -27.44 17.65
CA ASN A 146 -7.82 -28.44 18.31
C ASN A 146 -6.83 -27.82 19.32
N SER A 147 -7.03 -26.57 19.72
CA SER A 147 -6.18 -25.95 20.74
C SER A 147 -6.31 -26.71 22.08
N PRO A 148 -5.20 -27.11 22.70
CA PRO A 148 -5.24 -27.80 24.00
C PRO A 148 -5.60 -26.81 25.14
N LEU A 149 -5.48 -25.51 24.91
CA LEU A 149 -5.72 -24.45 25.91
C LEU A 149 -6.54 -23.29 25.32
N PRO A 150 -7.78 -23.56 24.85
CA PRO A 150 -8.55 -22.56 24.10
C PRO A 150 -8.85 -21.29 24.93
N TRP A 151 -9.14 -21.43 26.21
CA TRP A 151 -9.42 -20.29 27.09
C TRP A 151 -8.19 -19.42 27.35
N THR A 152 -7.01 -20.03 27.45
CA THR A 152 -5.75 -19.27 27.57
C THR A 152 -5.45 -18.52 26.29
N ALA A 153 -5.71 -19.14 25.12
CA ALA A 153 -5.56 -18.47 23.83
C ALA A 153 -6.55 -17.30 23.68
N CYS A 154 -7.83 -17.49 24.07
CA CYS A 154 -8.81 -16.40 24.10
C CYS A 154 -8.36 -15.25 25.03
N ALA A 155 -7.86 -15.55 26.21
CA ALA A 155 -7.37 -14.54 27.15
C ALA A 155 -6.17 -13.77 26.58
N PHE A 156 -5.25 -14.47 25.90
CA PHE A 156 -4.13 -13.85 25.21
C PHE A 156 -4.59 -12.90 24.08
N ILE A 157 -5.52 -13.37 23.23
CA ILE A 157 -6.10 -12.53 22.18
C ILE A 157 -6.78 -11.30 22.78
N ALA A 158 -7.58 -11.48 23.83
CA ALA A 158 -8.23 -10.38 24.51
C ALA A 158 -7.22 -9.38 25.09
N TYR A 159 -6.15 -9.86 25.73
CA TYR A 159 -5.07 -9.00 26.21
C TYR A 159 -4.43 -8.21 25.07
N MET A 160 -4.06 -8.87 23.98
CA MET A 160 -3.41 -8.26 22.81
C MET A 160 -4.29 -7.23 22.09
N THR A 161 -5.60 -7.41 22.10
CA THR A 161 -6.52 -6.57 21.30
C THR A 161 -7.29 -5.54 22.11
N CYS A 162 -7.43 -5.76 23.42
CA CYS A 162 -8.31 -4.96 24.28
C CYS A 162 -7.57 -4.13 25.35
N THR A 163 -6.25 -4.30 25.48
CA THR A 163 -5.45 -3.52 26.45
C THR A 163 -4.37 -2.70 25.75
N GLU A 164 -4.03 -1.55 26.33
CA GLU A 164 -2.94 -0.73 25.81
C GLU A 164 -1.59 -1.45 25.90
N ASP A 165 -1.31 -2.10 27.03
CA ASP A 165 -0.06 -2.86 27.23
C ASP A 165 0.10 -4.00 26.21
N GLY A 166 -0.97 -4.78 25.99
CA GLY A 166 -0.95 -5.87 25.02
C GLY A 166 -0.79 -5.40 23.60
N PHE A 167 -1.48 -4.33 23.22
CA PHE A 167 -1.40 -3.77 21.89
C PHE A 167 -0.09 -3.00 21.63
N SER A 168 0.54 -2.45 22.66
CA SER A 168 1.75 -1.62 22.52
C SER A 168 2.88 -2.33 21.76
N ALA A 169 3.11 -3.61 22.10
CA ALA A 169 4.11 -4.43 21.42
C ALA A 169 3.73 -4.75 19.96
N TRP A 170 2.46 -4.88 19.68
CA TRP A 170 1.95 -5.17 18.35
C TRP A 170 1.82 -3.93 17.47
N GLY A 171 1.11 -2.90 17.96
CA GLY A 171 0.75 -1.73 17.17
C GLY A 171 1.90 -0.76 16.97
N LYS A 172 2.58 -0.39 18.03
CA LYS A 172 3.62 0.64 17.99
C LYS A 172 4.81 0.25 17.15
N ASP A 173 5.37 -0.93 17.41
CA ASP A 173 6.61 -1.36 16.77
C ASP A 173 6.36 -2.12 15.45
N MET A 174 5.14 -2.62 15.27
CA MET A 174 4.75 -3.33 14.06
C MET A 174 4.07 -2.45 13.01
N GLY A 175 3.79 -1.17 13.33
CA GLY A 175 3.12 -0.26 12.42
C GLY A 175 1.64 -0.61 12.16
N GLY A 176 1.02 -1.36 13.08
CA GLY A 176 -0.40 -1.71 12.99
C GLY A 176 -1.31 -0.71 13.69
N TYR A 177 -2.58 -0.73 13.32
CA TYR A 177 -3.65 0.04 13.97
C TYR A 177 -4.60 -0.91 14.68
N SER A 178 -5.00 -0.57 15.91
CA SER A 178 -6.02 -1.33 16.61
C SER A 178 -7.39 -1.10 15.98
N SER A 179 -8.14 -2.19 15.80
CA SER A 179 -9.57 -2.11 15.49
C SER A 179 -10.42 -1.85 16.73
N ASN A 180 -9.83 -1.89 17.93
CA ASN A 180 -10.50 -1.63 19.19
C ASN A 180 -10.43 -0.12 19.50
N PRO A 181 -11.58 0.59 19.55
CA PRO A 181 -11.60 2.03 19.78
C PRO A 181 -11.16 2.43 21.20
N THR A 182 -11.05 1.48 22.13
CA THR A 182 -10.58 1.75 23.51
C THR A 182 -9.07 1.77 23.63
N VAL A 183 -8.35 1.28 22.64
CA VAL A 183 -6.90 1.35 22.60
C VAL A 183 -6.49 2.77 22.19
N ALA A 184 -5.62 3.40 23.00
CA ALA A 184 -5.25 4.78 22.80
C ALA A 184 -4.58 5.00 21.42
N GLU A 185 -5.01 6.05 20.74
CA GLU A 185 -4.46 6.43 19.42
C GLU A 185 -2.95 6.72 19.51
N SER A 186 -2.45 7.15 20.67
CA SER A 186 -1.03 7.38 20.92
C SER A 186 -0.18 6.13 20.73
N LEU A 187 -0.73 4.93 20.97
CA LEU A 187 -0.04 3.66 20.73
C LEU A 187 0.13 3.36 19.24
N MET A 188 -0.70 3.96 18.41
CA MET A 188 -0.65 3.85 16.94
C MET A 188 0.14 5.01 16.31
N ALA A 189 0.44 6.04 17.07
CA ALA A 189 1.05 7.27 16.58
C ALA A 189 2.48 7.08 16.05
N HIS A 190 3.15 5.97 16.41
CA HIS A 190 4.50 5.69 15.92
C HIS A 190 4.56 5.69 14.39
N THR A 191 3.56 5.12 13.74
CA THR A 191 3.47 5.12 12.28
C THR A 191 3.30 6.51 11.68
N ARG A 192 2.72 7.45 12.44
CA ARG A 192 2.55 8.84 12.02
C ARG A 192 3.67 9.76 12.49
N SER A 193 4.32 9.41 13.62
CA SER A 193 5.36 10.26 14.25
C SER A 193 6.74 10.09 13.62
N THR A 194 6.94 9.14 12.74
CA THR A 194 8.21 8.91 12.01
C THR A 194 8.51 9.94 10.92
N GLY A 195 7.78 11.04 10.86
CA GLY A 195 7.92 12.04 9.81
C GLY A 195 7.23 11.68 8.49
N LEU A 196 6.62 10.52 8.42
CA LEU A 196 5.82 10.06 7.29
C LEU A 196 4.40 10.66 7.42
N LYS A 197 4.25 11.91 7.06
CA LYS A 197 2.97 12.62 7.02
C LYS A 197 2.55 12.79 5.58
#